data_ce41624cb65e470d7f7dbac9af60cc73
#
_entry.id   ce41624cb65e470d7f7dbac9af60cc73
#
_cell.length_a   1.000
_cell.length_b   1.000
_cell.length_c   1.000
_cell.angle_alpha   90.00
_cell.angle_beta   90.00
_cell.angle_gamma   90.00
#
_symmetry.space_group_name_H-M   'P 1'
#
loop_
_entity.id
_entity.type
_entity.pdbx_description
1 polymer ?
#
loop_
_entity_poly.entity_id
_entity_poly.type
_entity_poly.pdbx_seq_one_letter_code
_entity_poly.pdbx_strand_id
1 'polypeptide(L)' 'MTQTNPKTSTPEKLLRLPAVMAIVGLAKSSIYEGVKNGTFPAPIKLSRRAVCWPESHIAAWVDERIHHARKFEV' A
#
# COMPACT_ATOMS: atom_id res chain seq x y z
N MET A 1 20.49 -20.02 -6.03
CA MET A 1 20.18 -19.53 -5.96
C MET A 1 19.68 -18.99 -5.90
N THR A 2 19.55 -19.02 -5.81
CA THR A 2 19.18 -18.63 -5.74
C THR A 2 18.58 -17.84 -5.98
N GLN A 3 18.18 -17.67 -6.26
CA GLN A 3 17.68 -16.85 -6.56
C GLN A 3 17.59 -15.93 -6.31
N THR A 4 18.01 -16.05 -6.42
CA THR A 4 17.77 -15.03 -6.00
C THR A 4 17.65 -13.91 -6.72
N ASN A 5 16.77 -13.44 -6.75
CA ASN A 5 16.38 -12.27 -7.31
C ASN A 5 17.02 -11.14 -6.60
N PRO A 6 17.84 -10.39 -7.22
CA PRO A 6 18.58 -9.37 -6.52
C PRO A 6 17.74 -8.33 -5.87
N LYS A 7 16.59 -8.03 -6.40
CA LYS A 7 15.79 -7.06 -5.76
C LYS A 7 15.14 -7.55 -4.54
N THR A 8 15.29 -8.80 -4.24
CA THR A 8 14.66 -9.32 -3.09
C THR A 8 15.65 -9.85 -2.13
N SER A 9 16.75 -9.22 -2.00
CA SER A 9 17.63 -9.61 -0.94
C SER A 9 16.84 -9.50 0.35
N THR A 10 15.81 -8.62 0.40
CA THR A 10 14.90 -8.58 1.51
C THR A 10 13.52 -8.83 0.99
N PRO A 11 12.79 -9.76 1.57
CA PRO A 11 11.44 -10.02 1.11
C PRO A 11 10.55 -8.81 1.32
N GLU A 12 9.63 -8.63 0.42
CA GLU A 12 8.70 -7.55 0.54
C GLU A 12 7.74 -7.80 1.68
N LYS A 13 7.51 -6.81 2.51
CA LYS A 13 6.60 -6.94 3.62
C LYS A 13 5.17 -6.79 3.13
N LEU A 14 4.28 -7.60 3.66
CA LEU A 14 2.86 -7.53 3.34
C LEU A 14 2.13 -6.96 4.54
N LEU A 15 1.37 -5.91 4.31
CA LEU A 15 0.70 -5.20 5.40
C LEU A 15 -0.79 -5.55 5.42
N ARG A 16 -1.29 -5.84 6.61
CA ARG A 16 -2.70 -6.08 6.79
C ARG A 16 -3.40 -4.74 6.97
N LEU A 17 -4.72 -4.77 6.91
CA LEU A 17 -5.51 -3.55 6.96
C LEU A 17 -5.20 -2.65 8.16
N PRO A 18 -5.11 -3.17 9.38
CA PRO A 18 -4.82 -2.27 10.50
C PRO A 18 -3.51 -1.52 10.33
N ALA A 19 -2.50 -2.19 9.80
CA ALA A 19 -1.21 -1.53 9.59
C ALA A 19 -1.32 -0.47 8.50
N VAL A 20 -2.05 -0.77 7.45
CA VAL A 20 -2.24 0.20 6.37
C VAL A 20 -2.97 1.42 6.90
N MET A 21 -4.02 1.20 7.68
CA MET A 21 -4.78 2.30 8.25
C MET A 21 -3.88 3.20 9.11
N ALA A 22 -3.01 2.58 9.88
CA ALA A 22 -2.11 3.35 10.73
C ALA A 22 -1.11 4.17 9.92
N ILE A 23 -0.63 3.60 8.83
CA ILE A 23 0.34 4.29 8.00
C ILE A 23 -0.27 5.43 7.22
N VAL A 24 -1.42 5.20 6.60
CA VAL A 24 -2.01 6.22 5.74
C VAL A 24 -2.98 7.14 6.46
N GLY A 25 -3.39 6.78 7.66
CA GLY A 25 -4.27 7.63 8.44
C GLY A 25 -5.70 7.70 7.92
N LEU A 26 -6.13 6.68 7.18
CA LEU A 26 -7.47 6.65 6.63
C LEU A 26 -8.29 5.58 7.31
N ALA A 27 -9.60 5.78 7.35
CA ALA A 27 -10.50 4.79 7.88
C ALA A 27 -10.68 3.67 6.86
N LYS A 28 -11.15 2.54 7.34
CA LYS A 28 -11.37 1.37 6.51
C LYS A 28 -12.25 1.70 5.29
N SER A 29 -13.35 2.40 5.51
CA SER A 29 -14.25 2.71 4.43
C SER A 29 -13.60 3.59 3.37
N SER A 30 -12.76 4.52 3.79
CA SER A 30 -12.08 5.39 2.84
C SER A 30 -11.09 4.61 2.00
N ILE A 31 -10.40 3.66 2.63
CA ILE A 31 -9.44 2.83 1.91
C ILE A 31 -10.16 2.01 0.84
N TYR A 32 -11.24 1.34 1.21
CA TYR A 32 -11.94 0.50 0.26
C TYR A 32 -12.64 1.31 -0.82
N GLU A 33 -13.08 2.49 -0.48
CA GLU A 33 -13.64 3.36 -1.48
C GLU A 33 -12.57 3.76 -2.49
N GLY A 34 -11.37 4.06 -2.00
CA GLY A 34 -10.27 4.39 -2.89
C GLY A 34 -9.89 3.23 -3.79
N VAL A 35 -9.91 2.00 -3.26
CA VAL A 35 -9.65 0.83 -4.06
C VAL A 35 -10.68 0.73 -5.18
N LYS A 36 -11.92 0.94 -4.84
CA LYS A 36 -13.00 0.86 -5.81
C LYS A 36 -12.87 1.92 -6.89
N ASN A 37 -12.49 3.12 -6.51
CA ASN A 37 -12.36 4.22 -7.44
C ASN A 37 -11.03 4.29 -8.18
N GLY A 38 -10.11 3.42 -7.82
CA GLY A 38 -8.81 3.41 -8.45
C GLY A 38 -7.84 4.43 -7.91
N THR A 39 -8.15 5.04 -6.76
CA THR A 39 -7.27 6.04 -6.17
C THR A 39 -6.43 5.48 -5.03
N PHE A 40 -6.59 4.22 -4.71
CA PHE A 40 -5.80 3.55 -3.69
C PHE A 40 -5.40 2.18 -4.21
N PRO A 41 -4.20 1.69 -3.86
CA PRO A 41 -3.75 0.40 -4.41
C PRO A 41 -4.68 -0.73 -4.00
N ALA A 42 -4.91 -1.64 -4.92
CA ALA A 42 -5.75 -2.78 -4.65
C ALA A 42 -5.00 -3.78 -3.78
N PRO A 43 -5.70 -4.44 -2.85
CA PRO A 43 -5.06 -5.43 -2.01
C PRO A 43 -4.84 -6.74 -2.75
N ILE A 44 -3.94 -7.54 -2.19
CA ILE A 44 -3.70 -8.89 -2.65
C ILE A 44 -4.47 -9.81 -1.73
N LYS A 45 -5.19 -10.74 -2.30
CA LYS A 45 -5.95 -11.67 -1.50
C LYS A 45 -5.08 -12.84 -1.09
N LEU A 46 -4.89 -13.01 0.20
CA LEU A 46 -4.11 -14.13 0.72
C LEU A 46 -4.95 -15.38 0.89
N SER A 47 -6.20 -15.19 1.28
CA SER A 47 -7.10 -16.29 1.45
C SER A 47 -8.50 -15.71 1.39
N ARG A 48 -9.47 -16.58 1.65
CA ARG A 48 -10.85 -16.16 1.57
C ARG A 48 -11.16 -14.92 2.40
N ARG A 49 -10.54 -14.79 3.57
CA ARG A 49 -10.83 -13.69 4.47
C ARG A 49 -9.66 -12.79 4.76
N ALA A 50 -8.56 -13.01 4.10
CA ALA A 50 -7.36 -12.25 4.41
C ALA A 50 -6.85 -11.52 3.20
N VAL A 51 -6.70 -10.23 3.32
CA VAL A 51 -6.10 -9.42 2.27
C VAL A 51 -4.93 -8.65 2.86
N CYS A 52 -4.01 -8.25 2.00
CA CYS A 52 -2.87 -7.48 2.44
C CYS A 52 -2.44 -6.57 1.30
N TRP A 53 -1.59 -5.61 1.64
CA TRP A 53 -1.01 -4.72 0.65
C TRP A 53 0.49 -4.84 0.73
N PRO A 54 1.18 -4.96 -0.41
CA PRO A 54 2.64 -4.92 -0.39
C PRO A 54 3.11 -3.57 0.14
N GLU A 55 4.08 -3.60 1.01
CA GLU A 55 4.56 -2.36 1.62
C GLU A 55 5.01 -1.35 0.57
N SER A 56 5.62 -1.82 -0.51
CA SER A 56 6.09 -0.91 -1.55
C SER A 56 4.94 -0.17 -2.22
N HIS A 57 3.78 -0.82 -2.34
CA HIS A 57 2.60 -0.16 -2.92
C HIS A 57 2.11 0.95 -2.01
N ILE A 58 2.11 0.69 -0.70
CA ILE A 58 1.67 1.70 0.25
C ILE A 58 2.67 2.84 0.32
N ALA A 59 3.95 2.50 0.31
CA ALA A 59 4.99 3.53 0.33
C ALA A 59 4.90 4.42 -0.90
N ALA A 60 4.65 3.84 -2.06
CA ALA A 60 4.53 4.61 -3.29
C ALA A 60 3.31 5.52 -3.24
N TRP A 61 2.21 5.01 -2.69
CA TRP A 61 1.00 5.82 -2.57
C TRP A 61 1.22 7.01 -1.64
N VAL A 62 1.87 6.77 -0.51
CA VAL A 62 2.16 7.84 0.44
C VAL A 62 3.08 8.88 -0.20
N ASP A 63 4.10 8.40 -0.88
CA ASP A 63 5.06 9.28 -1.52
C ASP A 63 4.38 10.15 -2.57
N GLU A 64 3.48 9.56 -3.32
CA GLU A 64 2.74 10.26 -4.33
C GLU A 64 1.86 11.33 -3.71
N ARG A 65 1.24 11.03 -2.58
CA ARG A 65 0.41 12.00 -1.90
C ARG A 65 1.20 13.17 -1.37
N ILE A 66 2.36 12.89 -0.81
CA ILE A 66 3.22 13.94 -0.30
C ILE A 66 3.67 14.84 -1.43
N HIS A 67 4.08 14.22 -2.53
CA HIS A 67 4.54 14.96 -3.68
C HIS A 67 3.44 15.84 -4.25
N HIS A 68 2.25 15.28 -4.35
CA HIS A 68 1.11 16.00 -4.88
C HIS A 68 0.73 17.18 -3.99
N ALA A 69 0.76 16.96 -2.69
CA ALA A 69 0.41 18.01 -1.75
C ALA A 69 1.39 19.18 -1.83
N ARG A 70 2.67 18.86 -2.03
CA ARG A 70 3.66 19.91 -2.14
C ARG A 70 3.45 20.81 -3.32
N LYS A 71 2.88 20.28 -4.37
CA LYS A 71 2.61 21.07 -5.54
C LYS A 71 1.62 22.16 -5.25
N PHE A 72 0.69 21.89 -4.37
CA PHE A 72 -0.34 22.87 -4.06
C PHE A 72 0.03 23.80 -2.94
N GLU A 73 1.11 23.48 -2.29
CA GLU A 73 1.50 24.24 -1.16
C GLU A 73 2.20 25.51 -1.48
N VAL A 74 2.63 25.70 -2.61
CA VAL A 74 3.41 26.82 -2.93
C VAL A 74 2.76 28.12 -2.91
#